data_18f80dbda15d4ca632d57300b75b215a
#
_entry.id   18f80dbda15d4ca632d57300b75b215a
#
_cell.length_a   1.000
_cell.length_b   1.000
_cell.length_c   1.000
_cell.angle_alpha   90.00
_cell.angle_beta   90.00
_cell.angle_gamma   90.00
#
_symmetry.space_group_name_H-M   'P 1'
#
loop_
_entity.id
_entity.type
_entity.pdbx_description
1 polymer ?
#
loop_
_entity_poly.entity_id
_entity_poly.type
_entity_poly.pdbx_seq_one_letter_code
_entity_poly.pdbx_strand_id
1 'polypeptide(L)'
;MARTNGGLVGKRNVTSFGKCKVTTFTSSGNICTTSTTRVVHAKILAGGSGGNAGNVSNGGGGGGAGGYICEHITVCASTQYSMVVGGGGAKGAHPTSPASGAAAFAAAGVNSTGFGKTATGAPTHTADAPGPSPRVRVAGPSGAPQSNAGGSASCRGGGGGGGAGAVGGDSPGNSVGGAGGAGWTSPVDCTLHGGGGGGGSWEASSGQGAGAAGPGGGAAGGAGTANAGANADANKG
;
A
#
# COMPACT_ATOMS: atom_id res chain seq x y z
N MET A 1 25.00 -29.29 17.51
CA MET A 1 23.70 -28.66 17.25
C MET A 1 23.86 -27.18 17.47
N ALA A 2 23.80 -26.39 16.40
CA ALA A 2 23.80 -24.92 16.53
C ALA A 2 22.42 -24.49 17.07
N ARG A 3 22.37 -23.92 18.25
CA ARG A 3 21.16 -23.41 18.84
C ARG A 3 20.83 -22.07 18.15
N THR A 4 19.77 -22.06 17.37
CA THR A 4 19.13 -20.83 16.91
C THR A 4 18.26 -20.33 18.04
N ASN A 5 18.78 -19.49 18.89
CA ASN A 5 17.97 -18.90 19.94
C ASN A 5 17.83 -17.40 19.67
N GLY A 6 16.65 -16.95 19.47
CA GLY A 6 16.29 -15.54 19.57
C GLY A 6 16.34 -15.05 21.02
N GLY A 7 17.29 -15.53 21.83
CA GLY A 7 17.38 -15.21 23.23
C GLY A 7 18.25 -13.98 23.53
N LEU A 8 18.46 -13.72 24.79
CA LEU A 8 19.24 -12.59 25.29
C LEU A 8 20.67 -12.54 24.74
N VAL A 9 21.06 -11.38 24.24
CA VAL A 9 22.43 -11.11 23.80
C VAL A 9 23.30 -10.89 25.03
N GLY A 10 24.07 -11.91 25.41
CA GLY A 10 25.13 -11.78 26.37
C GLY A 10 26.49 -11.70 25.70
N LYS A 11 27.52 -11.23 26.40
CA LYS A 11 28.90 -11.15 25.89
C LYS A 11 29.40 -12.44 25.23
N ARG A 12 28.92 -13.61 25.67
CA ARG A 12 29.30 -14.92 25.11
C ARG A 12 28.45 -15.34 23.89
N ASN A 13 27.38 -14.62 23.59
CA ASN A 13 26.48 -14.94 22.48
C ASN A 13 26.66 -14.01 21.27
N VAL A 14 27.59 -13.08 21.31
CA VAL A 14 27.87 -12.11 20.26
C VAL A 14 28.11 -12.79 18.91
N THR A 15 28.79 -13.92 18.91
CA THR A 15 29.09 -14.68 17.69
C THR A 15 27.90 -15.40 17.09
N SER A 16 26.89 -15.75 17.88
CA SER A 16 25.68 -16.38 17.36
C SER A 16 24.60 -15.36 16.97
N PHE A 17 24.60 -14.18 17.58
CA PHE A 17 23.64 -13.11 17.31
C PHE A 17 24.09 -12.10 16.27
N GLY A 18 25.36 -11.88 16.10
CA GLY A 18 25.91 -11.02 15.05
C GLY A 18 25.69 -11.52 13.62
N LYS A 19 24.88 -12.56 13.46
CA LYS A 19 24.61 -13.21 12.17
C LYS A 19 23.18 -13.08 11.66
N CYS A 20 22.26 -12.44 12.37
CA CYS A 20 20.98 -12.05 11.81
C CYS A 20 21.21 -10.92 10.82
N LYS A 21 21.34 -11.28 9.53
CA LYS A 21 21.46 -10.30 8.46
C LYS A 21 20.07 -9.91 7.98
N VAL A 22 19.73 -8.65 8.05
CA VAL A 22 18.58 -8.08 7.36
C VAL A 22 19.04 -7.66 5.97
N THR A 23 18.33 -8.13 4.94
CA THR A 23 18.53 -7.71 3.55
C THR A 23 17.24 -7.09 3.05
N THR A 24 17.29 -5.84 2.59
CA THR A 24 16.15 -5.12 2.03
C THR A 24 16.30 -5.02 0.53
N PHE A 25 15.23 -5.36 -0.19
CA PHE A 25 15.12 -5.20 -1.64
C PHE A 25 14.17 -4.04 -1.93
N THR A 26 14.68 -2.99 -2.55
CA THR A 26 13.91 -1.86 -3.10
C THR A 26 13.78 -1.92 -4.63
N SER A 27 14.42 -2.90 -5.23
CA SER A 27 14.34 -3.31 -6.64
C SER A 27 14.51 -4.81 -6.73
N SER A 28 14.07 -5.40 -7.83
CA SER A 28 14.18 -6.85 -8.05
C SER A 28 15.64 -7.32 -8.05
N GLY A 29 15.88 -8.51 -7.54
CA GLY A 29 17.23 -9.07 -7.40
C GLY A 29 17.20 -10.51 -6.92
N ASN A 30 18.34 -11.02 -6.49
CA ASN A 30 18.48 -12.38 -6.00
C ASN A 30 19.11 -12.41 -4.61
N ILE A 31 18.73 -13.39 -3.81
CA ILE A 31 19.39 -13.72 -2.54
C ILE A 31 19.82 -15.17 -2.54
N CYS A 32 21.03 -15.44 -2.04
CA CYS A 32 21.53 -16.80 -1.82
C CYS A 32 21.47 -17.13 -0.33
N THR A 33 20.86 -18.23 0.01
CA THR A 33 20.92 -18.80 1.36
C THR A 33 22.27 -19.44 1.62
N THR A 34 22.72 -19.40 2.87
CA THR A 34 23.96 -20.11 3.26
C THR A 34 23.71 -21.60 3.44
N SER A 35 24.78 -22.38 3.59
CA SER A 35 24.70 -23.83 3.86
C SER A 35 23.98 -24.18 5.17
N THR A 36 23.83 -23.22 6.07
CA THR A 36 23.18 -23.38 7.38
C THR A 36 21.81 -22.75 7.47
N THR A 37 21.40 -21.92 6.51
CA THR A 37 20.09 -21.25 6.51
C THR A 37 18.99 -22.26 6.24
N ARG A 38 17.99 -22.33 7.11
CA ARG A 38 16.83 -23.23 6.99
C ARG A 38 15.51 -22.46 7.06
N VAL A 39 15.48 -21.33 7.74
CA VAL A 39 14.30 -20.49 7.91
C VAL A 39 14.70 -19.05 7.71
N VAL A 40 13.88 -18.29 7.01
CA VAL A 40 13.97 -16.85 6.88
C VAL A 40 12.69 -16.21 7.41
N HIS A 41 12.78 -15.08 8.07
CA HIS A 41 11.62 -14.24 8.36
C HIS A 41 11.51 -13.24 7.23
N ALA A 42 10.54 -13.43 6.35
CA ALA A 42 10.33 -12.60 5.18
C ALA A 42 9.18 -11.63 5.37
N LYS A 43 9.41 -10.38 4.97
CA LYS A 43 8.39 -9.34 4.80
C LYS A 43 8.34 -8.98 3.32
N ILE A 44 7.18 -9.18 2.69
CA ILE A 44 6.96 -8.91 1.28
C ILE A 44 5.79 -7.93 1.16
N LEU A 45 6.04 -6.78 0.55
CA LEU A 45 5.02 -5.77 0.25
C LEU A 45 4.84 -5.67 -1.26
N ALA A 46 3.61 -5.67 -1.71
CA ALA A 46 3.27 -5.40 -3.11
C ALA A 46 3.00 -3.90 -3.33
N GLY A 47 2.95 -3.48 -4.57
CA GLY A 47 2.61 -2.11 -4.92
C GLY A 47 1.16 -1.76 -4.57
N GLY A 48 0.94 -0.58 -3.99
CA GLY A 48 -0.38 0.01 -3.85
C GLY A 48 -0.94 0.50 -5.19
N SER A 49 -2.25 0.65 -5.33
CA SER A 49 -2.85 1.27 -6.51
C SER A 49 -2.73 2.80 -6.45
N GLY A 50 -2.70 3.44 -7.61
CA GLY A 50 -2.82 4.89 -7.69
C GLY A 50 -4.19 5.37 -7.21
N GLY A 51 -4.29 6.63 -6.79
CA GLY A 51 -5.56 7.30 -6.56
C GLY A 51 -6.21 7.74 -7.88
N ASN A 52 -7.53 7.66 -7.98
CA ASN A 52 -8.25 8.15 -9.15
C ASN A 52 -8.19 9.68 -9.25
N ALA A 53 -8.17 10.19 -10.45
CA ALA A 53 -8.43 11.60 -10.67
C ALA A 53 -9.90 11.90 -10.41
N GLY A 54 -10.18 13.06 -9.85
CA GLY A 54 -11.51 13.64 -9.83
C GLY A 54 -11.97 14.00 -11.25
N ASN A 55 -13.26 14.17 -11.43
CA ASN A 55 -13.84 14.79 -12.62
C ASN A 55 -14.30 16.22 -12.32
N VAL A 56 -14.90 16.87 -13.31
CA VAL A 56 -15.40 18.26 -13.18
C VAL A 56 -16.44 18.47 -12.08
N SER A 57 -16.93 17.40 -11.45
CA SER A 57 -18.02 17.46 -10.47
C SER A 57 -17.74 16.72 -9.17
N ASN A 58 -16.70 15.87 -9.13
CA ASN A 58 -16.44 15.00 -7.98
C ASN A 58 -14.94 14.83 -7.71
N GLY A 59 -14.58 14.68 -6.44
CA GLY A 59 -13.24 14.29 -6.02
C GLY A 59 -12.95 12.82 -6.35
N GLY A 60 -11.71 12.50 -6.67
CA GLY A 60 -11.27 11.13 -6.94
C GLY A 60 -11.10 10.31 -5.66
N GLY A 61 -11.32 9.02 -5.75
CA GLY A 61 -11.06 8.09 -4.63
C GLY A 61 -9.57 7.88 -4.37
N GLY A 62 -9.18 7.68 -3.12
CA GLY A 62 -7.80 7.36 -2.72
C GLY A 62 -7.37 5.97 -3.17
N GLY A 63 -6.09 5.78 -3.46
CA GLY A 63 -5.53 4.48 -3.82
C GLY A 63 -5.46 3.52 -2.62
N GLY A 64 -5.64 2.24 -2.87
CA GLY A 64 -5.51 1.19 -1.84
C GLY A 64 -4.06 0.73 -1.66
N ALA A 65 -3.73 0.27 -0.47
CA ALA A 65 -2.44 -0.36 -0.20
C ALA A 65 -2.30 -1.72 -0.90
N GLY A 66 -1.08 -2.09 -1.27
CA GLY A 66 -0.76 -3.42 -1.76
C GLY A 66 -0.81 -4.47 -0.66
N GLY A 67 -0.84 -5.74 -1.10
CA GLY A 67 -0.82 -6.88 -0.21
C GLY A 67 0.48 -6.95 0.61
N TYR A 68 0.36 -7.51 1.80
CA TYR A 68 1.44 -7.63 2.76
C TYR A 68 1.56 -9.07 3.25
N ILE A 69 2.75 -9.64 3.24
CA ILE A 69 3.09 -10.95 3.81
C ILE A 69 4.20 -10.75 4.82
N CYS A 70 4.04 -11.32 6.02
CA CYS A 70 5.10 -11.35 7.03
C CYS A 70 5.06 -12.70 7.74
N GLU A 71 5.99 -13.60 7.39
CA GLU A 71 6.00 -14.95 7.92
C GLU A 71 7.39 -15.57 7.96
N HIS A 72 7.52 -16.62 8.73
CA HIS A 72 8.71 -17.48 8.70
C HIS A 72 8.56 -18.51 7.57
N ILE A 73 9.52 -18.51 6.65
CA ILE A 73 9.50 -19.39 5.49
C ILE A 73 10.66 -20.38 5.59
N THR A 74 10.35 -21.67 5.46
CA THR A 74 11.38 -22.70 5.33
C THR A 74 12.02 -22.60 3.96
N VAL A 75 13.35 -22.58 3.92
CA VAL A 75 14.15 -22.44 2.70
C VAL A 75 15.18 -23.56 2.59
N CYS A 76 15.57 -23.86 1.36
CA CYS A 76 16.71 -24.76 1.11
C CYS A 76 18.03 -24.03 1.36
N ALA A 77 18.99 -24.74 1.91
CA ALA A 77 20.35 -24.25 2.09
C ALA A 77 21.06 -24.10 0.74
N SER A 78 22.03 -23.19 0.67
CA SER A 78 22.87 -22.97 -0.52
C SER A 78 22.05 -22.79 -1.80
N THR A 79 20.88 -22.17 -1.70
CA THR A 79 19.93 -22.00 -2.81
C THR A 79 19.75 -20.53 -3.12
N GLN A 80 19.70 -20.21 -4.40
CA GLN A 80 19.37 -18.87 -4.88
C GLN A 80 17.86 -18.72 -5.03
N TYR A 81 17.34 -17.61 -4.51
CA TYR A 81 15.94 -17.21 -4.64
C TYR A 81 15.85 -15.86 -5.37
N SER A 82 14.96 -15.78 -6.34
CA SER A 82 14.64 -14.54 -7.02
C SER A 82 13.63 -13.73 -6.18
N MET A 83 13.92 -12.44 -6.03
CA MET A 83 13.04 -11.47 -5.40
C MET A 83 12.54 -10.50 -6.45
N VAL A 84 11.23 -10.38 -6.60
CA VAL A 84 10.61 -9.40 -7.48
C VAL A 84 9.95 -8.33 -6.62
N VAL A 85 10.30 -7.07 -6.88
CA VAL A 85 9.69 -5.92 -6.22
C VAL A 85 8.72 -5.27 -7.20
N GLY A 86 7.43 -5.32 -6.86
CA GLY A 86 6.36 -4.71 -7.65
C GLY A 86 6.27 -3.21 -7.41
N GLY A 87 6.11 -2.46 -8.49
CA GLY A 87 5.90 -1.01 -8.43
C GLY A 87 4.48 -0.64 -8.00
N GLY A 88 4.31 0.56 -7.44
CA GLY A 88 3.00 1.16 -7.22
C GLY A 88 2.32 1.55 -8.54
N GLY A 89 1.00 1.58 -8.53
CA GLY A 89 0.18 2.02 -9.65
C GLY A 89 0.28 3.54 -9.86
N ALA A 90 0.31 3.96 -11.13
CA ALA A 90 0.26 5.37 -11.47
C ALA A 90 -1.08 5.98 -11.06
N LYS A 91 -1.07 7.23 -10.61
CA LYS A 91 -2.29 8.00 -10.35
C LYS A 91 -3.09 8.25 -11.62
N GLY A 92 -4.40 8.38 -11.50
CA GLY A 92 -5.27 8.80 -12.60
C GLY A 92 -4.92 10.21 -13.08
N ALA A 93 -5.02 10.44 -14.38
CA ALA A 93 -4.82 11.76 -14.96
C ALA A 93 -6.13 12.56 -14.93
N HIS A 94 -6.05 13.82 -14.51
CA HIS A 94 -7.21 14.73 -14.57
C HIS A 94 -7.55 15.02 -16.05
N PRO A 95 -8.82 14.92 -16.44
CA PRO A 95 -9.20 15.28 -17.82
C PRO A 95 -8.91 16.77 -18.07
N THR A 96 -8.17 17.06 -19.13
CA THR A 96 -7.78 18.42 -19.50
C THR A 96 -8.93 19.23 -20.13
N SER A 97 -10.07 18.58 -20.40
CA SER A 97 -11.24 19.21 -21.01
C SER A 97 -12.52 18.86 -20.26
N PRO A 98 -13.35 19.84 -19.89
CA PRO A 98 -14.65 19.60 -19.26
C PRO A 98 -15.64 18.81 -20.15
N ALA A 99 -15.39 18.73 -21.45
CA ALA A 99 -16.24 17.99 -22.39
C ALA A 99 -16.01 16.46 -22.37
N SER A 100 -14.88 16.01 -21.86
CA SER A 100 -14.54 14.59 -21.80
C SER A 100 -14.88 13.96 -20.44
N GLY A 101 -16.06 14.02 -19.95
CA GLY A 101 -16.52 13.53 -18.63
C GLY A 101 -15.96 12.18 -18.09
N ALA A 102 -14.99 11.60 -18.76
CA ALA A 102 -14.30 10.39 -18.39
C ALA A 102 -13.11 10.71 -17.48
N ALA A 103 -13.24 10.39 -16.19
CA ALA A 103 -12.08 10.34 -15.28
C ALA A 103 -11.09 9.30 -15.80
N ALA A 104 -9.81 9.66 -15.88
CA ALA A 104 -8.78 8.67 -16.17
C ALA A 104 -8.51 7.86 -14.90
N PHE A 105 -8.61 6.51 -15.04
CA PHE A 105 -8.43 5.61 -13.94
C PHE A 105 -6.96 5.51 -13.52
N ALA A 106 -6.77 5.30 -12.25
CA ALA A 106 -5.47 4.97 -11.69
C ALA A 106 -5.06 3.54 -12.09
N ALA A 107 -3.77 3.30 -12.15
CA ALA A 107 -3.24 1.97 -12.43
C ALA A 107 -3.23 1.09 -11.17
N ALA A 108 -3.31 -0.22 -11.38
CA ALA A 108 -3.08 -1.21 -10.34
C ALA A 108 -1.64 -1.17 -9.82
N GLY A 109 -1.45 -1.57 -8.58
CA GLY A 109 -0.16 -1.96 -8.08
C GLY A 109 0.30 -3.29 -8.67
N VAL A 110 1.60 -3.53 -8.66
CA VAL A 110 2.22 -4.75 -9.18
C VAL A 110 2.57 -5.70 -8.03
N ASN A 111 2.45 -7.01 -8.29
CA ASN A 111 2.79 -8.04 -7.32
C ASN A 111 4.28 -8.01 -6.96
N SER A 112 4.57 -8.29 -5.68
CA SER A 112 5.94 -8.60 -5.22
C SER A 112 6.04 -10.08 -4.89
N THR A 113 7.14 -10.72 -5.27
CA THR A 113 7.35 -12.15 -5.00
C THR A 113 8.68 -12.43 -4.36
N GLY A 114 8.74 -13.46 -3.52
CA GLY A 114 9.98 -13.95 -2.93
C GLY A 114 9.76 -15.27 -2.20
N PHE A 115 10.72 -16.15 -2.22
CA PHE A 115 10.66 -17.45 -1.55
C PHE A 115 9.41 -18.29 -1.89
N GLY A 116 8.92 -18.20 -3.13
CA GLY A 116 7.69 -18.85 -3.56
C GLY A 116 6.39 -18.24 -3.06
N LYS A 117 6.44 -17.08 -2.41
CA LYS A 117 5.28 -16.33 -1.94
C LYS A 117 5.02 -15.14 -2.84
N THR A 118 3.74 -14.76 -2.97
CA THR A 118 3.30 -13.62 -3.78
C THR A 118 2.42 -12.71 -2.93
N ALA A 119 2.90 -11.50 -2.68
CA ALA A 119 2.05 -10.40 -2.22
C ALA A 119 1.39 -9.77 -3.45
N THR A 120 0.07 -9.62 -3.41
CA THR A 120 -0.70 -9.15 -4.58
C THR A 120 -0.76 -7.63 -4.57
N GLY A 121 -0.49 -7.02 -5.73
CA GLY A 121 -0.67 -5.59 -5.92
C GLY A 121 -2.14 -5.17 -5.73
N ALA A 122 -2.37 -3.96 -5.26
CA ALA A 122 -3.72 -3.43 -5.14
C ALA A 122 -4.39 -3.33 -6.51
N PRO A 123 -5.66 -3.74 -6.65
CA PRO A 123 -6.36 -3.66 -7.93
C PRO A 123 -6.65 -2.20 -8.32
N THR A 124 -6.93 -1.99 -9.61
CA THR A 124 -7.50 -0.72 -10.09
C THR A 124 -8.89 -0.51 -9.51
N HIS A 125 -9.28 0.75 -9.39
CA HIS A 125 -10.68 1.09 -9.28
C HIS A 125 -11.37 0.83 -10.61
N THR A 126 -12.43 0.07 -10.61
CA THR A 126 -13.35 0.09 -11.73
C THR A 126 -14.22 1.33 -11.60
N ALA A 127 -14.25 2.14 -12.65
CA ALA A 127 -15.14 3.27 -12.67
C ALA A 127 -16.56 2.79 -12.59
N ASP A 128 -17.22 3.28 -11.62
CA ASP A 128 -18.67 3.32 -11.73
C ASP A 128 -19.07 4.66 -12.35
N ALA A 129 -20.12 4.57 -13.19
CA ALA A 129 -20.90 5.67 -13.71
C ALA A 129 -21.22 6.68 -12.60
N PRO A 130 -21.69 7.88 -12.92
CA PRO A 130 -21.91 8.98 -11.96
C PRO A 130 -22.78 8.52 -10.78
N GLY A 131 -22.11 8.06 -9.75
CA GLY A 131 -22.65 7.48 -8.52
C GLY A 131 -21.56 7.49 -7.45
N PRO A 132 -21.83 7.05 -6.23
CA PRO A 132 -20.88 7.11 -5.13
C PRO A 132 -19.57 6.39 -5.50
N SER A 133 -18.44 7.00 -5.17
CA SER A 133 -17.10 6.55 -5.52
C SER A 133 -16.84 5.09 -5.19
N PRO A 134 -16.05 4.38 -6.01
CA PRO A 134 -15.76 2.98 -5.81
C PRO A 134 -15.08 2.72 -4.47
N ARG A 135 -15.50 1.67 -3.81
CA ARG A 135 -14.82 1.15 -2.63
C ARG A 135 -13.55 0.45 -3.08
N VAL A 136 -12.43 0.91 -2.57
CA VAL A 136 -11.16 0.20 -2.79
C VAL A 136 -11.07 -0.94 -1.80
N ARG A 137 -11.05 -2.14 -2.30
CA ARG A 137 -10.71 -3.30 -1.50
C ARG A 137 -9.24 -3.60 -1.70
N VAL A 138 -8.48 -3.62 -0.64
CA VAL A 138 -7.15 -4.21 -0.64
C VAL A 138 -7.33 -5.72 -0.49
N ALA A 139 -7.17 -6.46 -1.56
CA ALA A 139 -7.13 -7.91 -1.49
C ALA A 139 -5.73 -8.33 -1.06
N GLY A 140 -5.52 -8.60 0.22
CA GLY A 140 -4.35 -9.32 0.68
C GLY A 140 -4.51 -10.81 0.38
N PRO A 141 -3.43 -11.54 0.02
CA PRO A 141 -3.47 -13.00 -0.10
C PRO A 141 -3.76 -13.64 1.27
N SER A 142 -4.29 -14.86 1.24
CA SER A 142 -4.50 -15.67 2.43
C SER A 142 -3.21 -15.78 3.24
N GLY A 143 -3.23 -15.31 4.48
CA GLY A 143 -2.05 -15.23 5.36
C GLY A 143 -1.60 -13.80 5.69
N ALA A 144 -1.98 -12.81 4.91
CA ALA A 144 -1.85 -11.43 5.35
C ALA A 144 -3.02 -11.08 6.27
N PRO A 145 -2.76 -10.49 7.43
CA PRO A 145 -3.84 -9.87 8.17
C PRO A 145 -4.34 -8.71 7.32
N GLN A 146 -5.57 -8.76 6.88
CA GLN A 146 -6.39 -7.65 6.47
C GLN A 146 -6.35 -7.21 4.99
N SER A 147 -7.36 -7.54 4.28
CA SER A 147 -7.85 -6.72 3.18
C SER A 147 -8.90 -5.74 3.74
N ASN A 148 -8.51 -4.48 3.89
CA ASN A 148 -9.45 -3.48 4.36
C ASN A 148 -10.09 -2.73 3.19
N ALA A 149 -11.39 -2.49 3.30
CA ALA A 149 -12.14 -1.74 2.30
C ALA A 149 -11.72 -0.27 2.30
N GLY A 150 -11.82 0.37 1.15
CA GLY A 150 -11.82 1.83 1.07
C GLY A 150 -13.12 2.41 1.60
N GLY A 151 -13.11 3.70 1.93
CA GLY A 151 -14.27 4.46 2.36
C GLY A 151 -15.21 4.77 1.20
N SER A 152 -16.44 5.10 1.52
CA SER A 152 -17.47 5.55 0.57
C SER A 152 -17.27 7.02 0.19
N ALA A 153 -17.62 7.37 -1.03
CA ALA A 153 -17.73 8.78 -1.42
C ALA A 153 -19.09 9.36 -1.03
N SER A 154 -19.12 10.62 -0.78
CA SER A 154 -20.35 11.38 -0.54
C SER A 154 -20.23 12.82 -1.04
N CYS A 155 -21.31 13.36 -1.61
CA CYS A 155 -21.45 14.79 -1.91
C CYS A 155 -20.19 15.42 -2.56
N ARG A 156 -19.68 14.86 -3.66
CA ARG A 156 -18.52 15.36 -4.41
C ARG A 156 -17.15 15.18 -3.76
N GLY A 157 -17.08 14.56 -2.54
CA GLY A 157 -15.85 14.11 -1.93
C GLY A 157 -15.56 12.63 -2.25
N GLY A 158 -14.32 12.30 -2.55
CA GLY A 158 -13.87 10.92 -2.73
C GLY A 158 -13.65 10.22 -1.40
N GLY A 159 -13.90 8.93 -1.31
CA GLY A 159 -13.55 8.08 -0.15
C GLY A 159 -12.05 7.84 -0.06
N GLY A 160 -11.52 7.61 1.12
CA GLY A 160 -10.14 7.20 1.33
C GLY A 160 -9.90 5.74 0.95
N GLY A 161 -8.71 5.40 0.48
CA GLY A 161 -8.29 4.03 0.19
C GLY A 161 -8.09 3.21 1.46
N GLY A 162 -8.31 1.91 1.36
CA GLY A 162 -8.02 0.99 2.48
C GLY A 162 -6.52 0.81 2.70
N GLY A 163 -6.13 0.75 3.97
CA GLY A 163 -4.78 0.41 4.39
C GLY A 163 -4.65 -1.05 4.82
N ALA A 164 -3.43 -1.53 5.03
CA ALA A 164 -3.19 -2.89 5.50
C ALA A 164 -3.70 -3.13 6.93
N GLY A 165 -3.78 -2.09 7.75
CA GLY A 165 -4.20 -2.17 9.15
C GLY A 165 -5.61 -1.62 9.44
N ALA A 166 -6.17 -0.79 8.56
CA ALA A 166 -7.49 -0.19 8.79
C ALA A 166 -8.22 0.13 7.49
N VAL A 167 -9.55 0.21 7.57
CA VAL A 167 -10.40 0.68 6.48
C VAL A 167 -10.13 2.15 6.15
N GLY A 168 -10.34 2.53 4.89
CA GLY A 168 -10.36 3.93 4.50
C GLY A 168 -11.58 4.66 5.06
N GLY A 169 -11.42 5.94 5.36
CA GLY A 169 -12.50 6.79 5.86
C GLY A 169 -13.49 7.15 4.75
N ASP A 170 -14.77 7.22 5.10
CA ASP A 170 -15.78 7.76 4.23
C ASP A 170 -15.57 9.27 4.03
N SER A 171 -15.97 9.77 2.89
CA SER A 171 -16.12 11.21 2.70
C SER A 171 -17.18 11.72 3.68
N PRO A 172 -16.86 12.72 4.54
CA PRO A 172 -17.81 13.28 5.49
C PRO A 172 -18.90 14.13 4.82
N GLY A 173 -18.88 14.25 3.51
CA GLY A 173 -19.80 15.07 2.73
C GLY A 173 -19.23 16.45 2.42
N ASN A 174 -20.06 17.31 1.80
CA ASN A 174 -19.69 18.71 1.49
C ASN A 174 -18.34 18.86 0.76
N SER A 175 -18.08 18.00 -0.20
CA SER A 175 -16.85 18.05 -1.01
C SER A 175 -15.54 17.75 -0.26
N VAL A 176 -15.59 17.21 0.94
CA VAL A 176 -14.40 16.81 1.73
C VAL A 176 -14.00 15.38 1.40
N GLY A 177 -12.71 15.13 1.18
CA GLY A 177 -12.18 13.79 0.95
C GLY A 177 -12.08 12.96 2.23
N GLY A 178 -12.35 11.65 2.14
CA GLY A 178 -12.17 10.70 3.23
C GLY A 178 -10.69 10.40 3.49
N ALA A 179 -10.31 10.16 4.74
CA ALA A 179 -8.93 9.83 5.11
C ALA A 179 -8.54 8.42 4.63
N GLY A 180 -7.28 8.22 4.28
CA GLY A 180 -6.73 6.88 4.01
C GLY A 180 -6.67 6.01 5.25
N GLY A 181 -6.84 4.70 5.07
CA GLY A 181 -6.71 3.71 6.14
C GLY A 181 -5.26 3.54 6.60
N ALA A 182 -5.07 3.29 7.88
CA ALA A 182 -3.74 3.06 8.44
C ALA A 182 -3.09 1.78 7.90
N GLY A 183 -1.76 1.80 7.80
CA GLY A 183 -0.96 0.63 7.53
C GLY A 183 -0.87 -0.31 8.73
N TRP A 184 -0.18 -1.42 8.54
CA TRP A 184 0.11 -2.43 9.54
C TRP A 184 1.51 -2.26 10.11
N THR A 185 1.66 -2.38 11.44
CA THR A 185 2.97 -2.35 12.08
C THR A 185 3.69 -3.68 11.86
N SER A 186 4.82 -3.63 11.19
CA SER A 186 5.64 -4.80 10.92
C SER A 186 6.37 -5.27 12.18
N PRO A 187 6.30 -6.57 12.54
CA PRO A 187 7.07 -7.11 13.65
C PRO A 187 8.57 -7.24 13.35
N VAL A 188 8.98 -7.06 12.07
CA VAL A 188 10.40 -7.17 11.66
C VAL A 188 11.18 -5.90 11.94
N ASP A 189 10.59 -4.75 11.69
CA ASP A 189 11.23 -3.43 11.79
C ASP A 189 10.45 -2.42 12.63
N CYS A 190 9.34 -2.85 13.25
CA CYS A 190 8.46 -2.02 14.09
C CYS A 190 7.97 -0.74 13.39
N THR A 191 7.89 -0.76 12.05
CA THR A 191 7.41 0.38 11.25
C THR A 191 6.05 0.08 10.61
N LEU A 192 5.28 1.14 10.33
CA LEU A 192 4.02 1.06 9.61
C LEU A 192 4.27 0.96 8.10
N HIS A 193 3.56 0.05 7.44
CA HIS A 193 3.59 -0.15 6.00
C HIS A 193 2.18 -0.37 5.45
N GLY A 194 1.98 -0.03 4.19
CA GLY A 194 0.72 -0.27 3.51
C GLY A 194 -0.39 0.68 3.95
N GLY A 195 -0.11 1.96 4.09
CA GLY A 195 -1.13 2.99 4.32
C GLY A 195 -1.95 3.26 3.05
N GLY A 196 -3.25 3.46 3.21
CA GLY A 196 -4.15 3.87 2.11
C GLY A 196 -4.02 5.35 1.76
N GLY A 197 -4.34 5.73 0.54
CA GLY A 197 -4.37 7.11 0.09
C GLY A 197 -5.63 7.86 0.55
N GLY A 198 -5.53 9.16 0.78
CA GLY A 198 -6.68 10.03 1.05
C GLY A 198 -7.54 10.26 -0.20
N GLY A 199 -8.83 10.45 -0.02
CA GLY A 199 -9.76 10.85 -1.08
C GLY A 199 -9.60 12.32 -1.48
N GLY A 200 -9.88 12.65 -2.73
CA GLY A 200 -9.86 14.01 -3.23
C GLY A 200 -11.11 14.82 -2.83
N SER A 201 -10.98 16.14 -2.80
CA SER A 201 -12.10 17.07 -2.68
C SER A 201 -12.40 17.73 -4.01
N TRP A 202 -13.65 18.19 -4.21
CA TRP A 202 -14.03 18.88 -5.44
C TRP A 202 -13.70 20.39 -5.43
N GLU A 203 -13.85 21.06 -4.30
CA GLU A 203 -13.57 22.50 -4.16
C GLU A 203 -12.46 22.78 -3.16
N ALA A 204 -11.51 23.64 -3.58
CA ALA A 204 -10.44 24.12 -2.70
C ALA A 204 -10.83 25.41 -1.94
N SER A 205 -11.97 26.05 -2.29
CA SER A 205 -12.24 27.45 -1.96
C SER A 205 -12.93 27.71 -0.61
N SER A 206 -13.33 26.66 0.13
CA SER A 206 -14.13 26.85 1.36
C SER A 206 -13.60 26.15 2.61
N GLY A 207 -12.28 25.95 2.69
CA GLY A 207 -11.70 25.22 3.83
C GLY A 207 -11.97 23.71 3.80
N GLN A 208 -12.52 23.23 2.72
CA GLN A 208 -12.84 21.83 2.46
C GLN A 208 -11.61 21.16 1.85
N GLY A 209 -11.00 20.26 2.61
CA GLY A 209 -9.71 19.64 2.29
C GLY A 209 -9.84 18.27 1.66
N ALA A 210 -8.81 17.91 0.92
CA ALA A 210 -8.57 16.52 0.57
C ALA A 210 -8.38 15.69 1.83
N GLY A 211 -8.72 14.41 1.73
CA GLY A 211 -8.48 13.43 2.77
C GLY A 211 -6.99 13.30 3.10
N ALA A 212 -6.69 13.16 4.36
CA ALA A 212 -5.32 12.90 4.83
C ALA A 212 -4.82 11.53 4.35
N ALA A 213 -3.49 11.42 4.19
CA ALA A 213 -2.83 10.16 3.98
C ALA A 213 -3.03 9.21 5.15
N GLY A 214 -3.24 7.94 4.88
CA GLY A 214 -3.14 6.89 5.89
C GLY A 214 -1.67 6.72 6.34
N PRO A 215 -1.38 6.68 7.64
CA PRO A 215 -0.04 6.43 8.13
C PRO A 215 0.49 5.08 7.63
N GLY A 216 1.76 5.00 7.27
CA GLY A 216 2.40 3.82 6.70
C GLY A 216 2.65 3.89 5.20
N GLY A 217 2.72 5.08 4.63
CA GLY A 217 3.14 5.32 3.24
C GLY A 217 2.05 5.76 2.29
N GLY A 218 0.81 5.96 2.78
CA GLY A 218 -0.28 6.49 1.97
C GLY A 218 0.01 7.90 1.46
N ALA A 219 -0.69 8.33 0.42
CA ALA A 219 -0.63 9.68 -0.12
C ALA A 219 -1.86 10.50 0.24
N ALA A 220 -1.71 11.79 0.45
CA ALA A 220 -2.86 12.69 0.60
C ALA A 220 -3.62 12.83 -0.72
N GLY A 221 -4.94 13.01 -0.64
CA GLY A 221 -5.79 13.29 -1.79
C GLY A 221 -5.48 14.66 -2.42
N GLY A 222 -5.97 14.89 -3.63
CA GLY A 222 -5.92 16.18 -4.29
C GLY A 222 -7.08 17.08 -3.85
N ALA A 223 -6.80 18.37 -3.65
CA ALA A 223 -7.81 19.36 -3.32
C ALA A 223 -8.20 20.18 -4.56
N GLY A 224 -9.50 20.28 -4.85
CA GLY A 224 -10.02 21.10 -5.95
C GLY A 224 -9.93 20.40 -7.31
N THR A 225 -10.54 21.04 -8.29
CA THR A 225 -10.74 20.51 -9.65
C THR A 225 -9.46 20.36 -10.48
N ALA A 226 -8.36 20.96 -10.06
CA ALA A 226 -7.10 20.98 -10.80
C ALA A 226 -5.93 20.32 -10.07
N ASN A 227 -6.10 19.90 -8.82
CA ASN A 227 -5.00 19.40 -8.02
C ASN A 227 -4.94 17.87 -7.99
N ALA A 228 -3.86 17.37 -8.54
CA ALA A 228 -3.55 15.95 -8.38
C ALA A 228 -3.17 15.65 -6.90
N GLY A 229 -3.56 14.48 -6.42
CA GLY A 229 -3.09 14.00 -5.13
C GLY A 229 -1.56 13.86 -5.06
N ALA A 230 -1.05 13.80 -3.84
CA ALA A 230 0.36 13.54 -3.59
C ALA A 230 0.75 12.12 -4.08
N ASN A 231 2.04 11.89 -4.21
CA ASN A 231 2.56 10.55 -4.43
C ASN A 231 2.69 9.81 -3.07
N ALA A 232 2.41 8.53 -3.07
CA ALA A 232 2.70 7.69 -1.91
C ALA A 232 4.22 7.55 -1.68
N ASP A 233 4.59 7.22 -0.45
CA ASP A 233 5.97 6.92 -0.12
C ASP A 233 6.48 5.68 -0.86
N ALA A 234 7.62 5.79 -1.49
CA ALA A 234 8.24 4.66 -2.18
C ALA A 234 8.56 3.53 -1.18
N ASN A 235 8.36 2.28 -1.62
CA ASN A 235 8.70 1.07 -0.86
C ASN A 235 7.96 0.90 0.48
N LYS A 236 6.83 1.54 0.63
CA LYS A 236 5.96 1.40 1.82
C LYS A 236 4.66 0.62 1.54
N GLY A 237 4.40 0.24 0.29
CA GLY A 237 3.24 -0.54 -0.14
C GLY A 237 2.04 0.30 -0.54
#